data_2716d6e02232d8a8faaa988226f6218c
#
_entry.id   2716d6e02232d8a8faaa988226f6218c
#
_cell.length_a   1.000
_cell.length_b   1.000
_cell.length_c   1.000
_cell.angle_alpha   90.00
_cell.angle_beta   90.00
_cell.angle_gamma   90.00
#
_symmetry.space_group_name_H-M   'P 1'
#
loop_
_entity.id
_entity.type
_entity.pdbx_description
1 polymer ?
#
loop_
_entity_poly.entity_id
_entity_poly.type
_entity_poly.pdbx_seq_one_letter_code
_entity_poly.pdbx_strand_id
1 'polypeptide(L)'
;MENLLTLLEANNWKDYALLDSGDGLKLERFGNYVFSRPESQAMWKRALTSEWKNADAVFISTGEESGGHWDVKRKVEERWEMSFSLTPSPSLLRSASGDASPTGRGGIHFWAMTTPGRHLGVFPEVAAHWDWFANLLNREARQEHKEVNVLNLFGYTGLATLAAVSAGAKVTHVDASKKSVSWARENQELSGLSDAPIRWIVDDALKFVQREARRGVKYDGIILDPPKFGRGPKGEVWEVYKSLPPLLEACRACLSDNPLFVVTTIYAVRASAIHIAQAMDDMMKGFGGKIEMGELVTREQSAGRLLSQAVYARWSSDDRR
;
A
#
# COMPACT_ATOMS: atom_id res chain seq x y z
N MET A 1 8.42 -16.94 -16.99
CA MET A 1 7.38 -15.90 -16.74
C MET A 1 6.21 -16.18 -17.66
N GLU A 2 5.05 -16.53 -17.16
CA GLU A 2 3.82 -16.34 -17.93
C GLU A 2 3.60 -14.84 -18.05
N ASN A 3 3.75 -14.29 -19.26
CA ASN A 3 3.71 -12.85 -19.54
C ASN A 3 2.28 -12.30 -19.54
N LEU A 4 1.49 -12.61 -18.52
CA LEU A 4 0.12 -12.11 -18.39
C LEU A 4 0.10 -10.91 -17.43
N LEU A 5 -0.37 -9.77 -17.92
CA LEU A 5 -0.65 -8.61 -17.06
C LEU A 5 -1.94 -8.86 -16.30
N THR A 6 -1.89 -8.72 -15.00
CA THR A 6 -3.03 -8.92 -14.10
C THR A 6 -3.54 -7.58 -13.57
N LEU A 7 -4.86 -7.38 -13.62
CA LEU A 7 -5.50 -6.26 -12.96
C LEU A 7 -5.92 -6.69 -11.56
N LEU A 8 -5.44 -5.97 -10.54
CA LEU A 8 -5.81 -6.23 -9.16
C LEU A 8 -6.73 -5.12 -8.64
N GLU A 9 -7.85 -5.54 -8.09
CA GLU A 9 -8.87 -4.67 -7.52
C GLU A 9 -9.05 -5.01 -6.03
N ALA A 10 -9.07 -3.99 -5.17
CA ALA A 10 -9.35 -4.15 -3.75
C ALA A 10 -10.87 -4.08 -3.51
N ASN A 11 -11.53 -5.24 -3.45
CA ASN A 11 -13.00 -5.34 -3.49
C ASN A 11 -13.70 -5.20 -2.13
N ASN A 12 -12.97 -5.18 -1.00
CA ASN A 12 -13.56 -5.33 0.34
C ASN A 12 -13.67 -4.02 1.13
N TRP A 13 -13.57 -2.90 0.47
CA TRP A 13 -13.73 -1.60 1.11
C TRP A 13 -15.21 -1.33 1.44
N LYS A 14 -15.53 -1.13 2.74
CA LYS A 14 -16.81 -0.59 3.19
C LYS A 14 -16.79 0.93 3.24
N ASP A 15 -15.67 1.50 3.67
CA ASP A 15 -15.53 2.93 3.93
C ASP A 15 -14.97 3.71 2.73
N TYR A 16 -14.59 3.04 1.64
CA TYR A 16 -14.12 3.67 0.43
C TYR A 16 -14.93 3.22 -0.79
N ALA A 17 -15.16 4.15 -1.73
CA ALA A 17 -15.68 3.84 -3.06
C ALA A 17 -15.24 4.90 -4.07
N LEU A 18 -14.86 4.48 -5.28
CA LEU A 18 -14.81 5.33 -6.45
C LEU A 18 -16.24 5.44 -7.01
N LEU A 19 -16.86 6.59 -6.84
CA LEU A 19 -18.26 6.81 -7.22
C LEU A 19 -18.38 7.03 -8.74
N ASP A 20 -17.52 7.89 -9.28
CA ASP A 20 -17.49 8.25 -10.71
C ASP A 20 -16.12 8.77 -11.09
N SER A 21 -15.80 8.75 -12.39
CA SER A 21 -14.59 9.36 -12.94
C SER A 21 -14.86 9.95 -14.32
N GLY A 22 -14.08 10.96 -14.70
CA GLY A 22 -14.18 11.58 -16.02
C GLY A 22 -13.79 13.05 -16.03
N ASP A 23 -13.60 13.58 -17.23
CA ASP A 23 -13.19 14.97 -17.46
C ASP A 23 -11.91 15.36 -16.64
N GLY A 24 -10.98 14.40 -16.48
CA GLY A 24 -9.73 14.62 -15.76
C GLY A 24 -9.86 14.62 -14.22
N LEU A 25 -10.98 14.13 -13.69
CA LEU A 25 -11.29 14.10 -12.25
C LEU A 25 -11.80 12.73 -11.82
N LYS A 26 -11.73 12.47 -10.49
CA LYS A 26 -12.38 11.35 -9.83
C LYS A 26 -13.19 11.82 -8.63
N LEU A 27 -14.36 11.22 -8.44
CA LEU A 27 -15.26 11.44 -7.31
C LEU A 27 -15.23 10.20 -6.42
N GLU A 28 -14.83 10.38 -5.18
CA GLU A 28 -14.56 9.28 -4.26
C GLU A 28 -15.23 9.53 -2.91
N ARG A 29 -15.70 8.46 -2.28
CA ARG A 29 -16.17 8.47 -0.90
C ARG A 29 -15.09 7.90 0.02
N PHE A 30 -14.79 8.63 1.10
CA PHE A 30 -13.91 8.20 2.19
C PHE A 30 -14.67 8.34 3.52
N GLY A 31 -15.08 7.22 4.07
CA GLY A 31 -16.00 7.20 5.21
C GLY A 31 -17.34 7.84 4.84
N ASN A 32 -17.70 8.89 5.54
CA ASN A 32 -18.94 9.65 5.33
C ASN A 32 -18.79 10.83 4.36
N TYR A 33 -17.59 11.10 3.86
CA TYR A 33 -17.30 12.29 3.05
C TYR A 33 -17.01 11.95 1.60
N VAL A 34 -17.45 12.85 0.70
CA VAL A 34 -17.24 12.73 -0.74
C VAL A 34 -16.26 13.81 -1.21
N PHE A 35 -15.23 13.37 -1.91
CA PHE A 35 -14.13 14.22 -2.39
C PHE A 35 -14.04 14.17 -3.92
N SER A 36 -13.79 15.32 -4.53
CA SER A 36 -13.39 15.41 -5.93
C SER A 36 -11.90 15.74 -6.01
N ARG A 37 -11.14 14.94 -6.77
CA ARG A 37 -9.69 15.09 -6.93
C ARG A 37 -9.27 15.00 -8.40
N PRO A 38 -8.15 15.63 -8.79
CA PRO A 38 -7.59 15.46 -10.13
C PRO A 38 -7.19 14.01 -10.43
N GLU A 39 -7.57 13.55 -11.63
CA GLU A 39 -7.19 12.26 -12.18
C GLU A 39 -7.09 12.37 -13.71
N SER A 40 -5.93 12.76 -14.19
CA SER A 40 -5.70 13.05 -15.61
C SER A 40 -5.92 11.85 -16.55
N GLN A 41 -5.89 10.63 -16.02
CA GLN A 41 -6.14 9.42 -16.80
C GLN A 41 -7.63 9.18 -17.07
N ALA A 42 -8.54 9.84 -16.35
CA ALA A 42 -9.98 9.77 -16.58
C ALA A 42 -10.38 10.65 -17.79
N MET A 43 -10.02 10.21 -18.99
CA MET A 43 -10.17 10.95 -20.27
C MET A 43 -11.60 10.94 -20.83
N TRP A 44 -12.49 10.17 -20.25
CA TRP A 44 -13.90 10.03 -20.66
C TRP A 44 -14.79 11.06 -19.96
N LYS A 45 -16.06 11.10 -20.36
CA LYS A 45 -17.06 11.96 -19.73
C LYS A 45 -17.59 11.33 -18.45
N ARG A 46 -17.91 12.17 -17.47
CA ARG A 46 -18.56 11.77 -16.22
C ARG A 46 -19.92 11.17 -16.50
N ALA A 47 -20.28 10.12 -15.77
CA ALA A 47 -21.60 9.51 -15.86
C ALA A 47 -22.61 10.16 -14.90
N LEU A 48 -22.17 10.54 -13.69
CA LEU A 48 -23.00 11.17 -12.67
C LEU A 48 -22.87 12.69 -12.74
N THR A 49 -23.96 13.40 -13.00
CA THR A 49 -23.91 14.88 -13.12
C THR A 49 -24.30 15.60 -11.82
N SER A 50 -25.19 15.01 -11.01
CA SER A 50 -25.70 15.58 -9.76
C SER A 50 -24.76 15.35 -8.59
N GLU A 51 -24.16 14.18 -8.49
CA GLU A 51 -23.32 13.73 -7.37
C GLU A 51 -22.06 14.57 -7.23
N TRP A 52 -21.48 15.00 -8.35
CA TRP A 52 -20.31 15.90 -8.36
C TRP A 52 -20.56 17.25 -7.67
N LYS A 53 -21.80 17.76 -7.73
CA LYS A 53 -22.19 18.99 -7.04
C LYS A 53 -22.30 18.81 -5.54
N ASN A 54 -22.41 17.56 -5.09
CA ASN A 54 -22.57 17.19 -3.69
C ASN A 54 -21.24 16.82 -3.01
N ALA A 55 -20.11 16.95 -3.70
CA ALA A 55 -18.78 16.74 -3.08
C ALA A 55 -18.62 17.66 -1.85
N ASP A 56 -18.16 17.10 -0.73
CA ASP A 56 -17.92 17.84 0.51
C ASP A 56 -16.69 18.72 0.41
N ALA A 57 -15.67 18.25 -0.34
CA ALA A 57 -14.51 19.06 -0.68
C ALA A 57 -13.95 18.71 -2.07
N VAL A 58 -13.35 19.70 -2.70
CA VAL A 58 -12.73 19.61 -4.02
C VAL A 58 -11.27 20.02 -3.93
N PHE A 59 -10.36 19.21 -4.42
CA PHE A 59 -8.96 19.58 -4.51
C PHE A 59 -8.69 20.41 -5.75
N ILE A 60 -8.27 21.64 -5.56
CA ILE A 60 -7.91 22.58 -6.62
C ILE A 60 -6.39 22.54 -6.81
N SER A 61 -5.95 22.02 -7.97
CA SER A 61 -4.53 21.99 -8.32
C SER A 61 -4.01 23.38 -8.70
N THR A 62 -2.81 23.74 -8.25
CA THR A 62 -2.12 24.99 -8.60
C THR A 62 -1.20 24.88 -9.82
N GLY A 63 -1.24 23.74 -10.55
CA GLY A 63 -0.41 23.51 -11.74
C GLY A 63 0.94 22.84 -11.46
N GLU A 64 1.40 22.77 -10.22
CA GLU A 64 2.53 21.92 -9.81
C GLU A 64 2.07 20.47 -9.62
N GLU A 65 2.95 19.48 -9.83
CA GLU A 65 2.62 18.04 -9.84
C GLU A 65 1.83 17.55 -8.60
N SER A 66 1.99 18.21 -7.44
CA SER A 66 1.30 17.86 -6.20
C SER A 66 0.76 19.06 -5.42
N GLY A 67 0.95 20.26 -5.92
CA GLY A 67 0.52 21.50 -5.26
C GLY A 67 -0.96 21.78 -5.43
N GLY A 68 -1.59 22.35 -4.40
CA GLY A 68 -2.99 22.72 -4.44
C GLY A 68 -3.56 23.01 -3.06
N HIS A 69 -4.88 23.13 -3.00
CA HIS A 69 -5.61 23.32 -1.76
C HIS A 69 -6.98 22.66 -1.84
N TRP A 70 -7.57 22.39 -0.70
CA TRP A 70 -8.94 21.88 -0.58
C TRP A 70 -9.93 23.04 -0.52
N ASP A 71 -10.85 23.09 -1.45
CA ASP A 71 -12.04 23.93 -1.41
C ASP A 71 -13.15 23.15 -0.71
N VAL A 72 -13.33 23.41 0.59
CA VAL A 72 -14.27 22.71 1.46
C VAL A 72 -15.67 23.34 1.28
N LYS A 73 -16.62 22.57 0.75
CA LYS A 73 -18.00 22.99 0.48
C LYS A 73 -18.94 22.72 1.63
N ARG A 74 -18.66 21.65 2.41
CA ARG A 74 -19.40 21.26 3.60
C ARG A 74 -18.42 20.98 4.73
N LYS A 75 -18.90 21.00 5.97
CA LYS A 75 -18.03 20.72 7.13
C LYS A 75 -17.46 19.31 7.02
N VAL A 76 -16.14 19.20 6.86
CA VAL A 76 -15.37 17.98 6.97
C VAL A 76 -14.63 18.05 8.29
N GLU A 77 -14.64 16.96 9.07
CA GLU A 77 -13.86 16.87 10.30
C GLU A 77 -12.36 16.95 10.00
N GLU A 78 -11.57 17.42 10.96
CA GLU A 78 -10.13 17.48 10.82
C GLU A 78 -9.54 16.11 10.54
N ARG A 79 -10.11 15.07 11.19
CA ARG A 79 -9.83 13.66 10.92
C ARG A 79 -11.05 12.79 11.23
N TRP A 80 -11.17 11.69 10.54
CA TRP A 80 -12.25 10.71 10.75
C TRP A 80 -11.71 9.28 10.65
N GLU A 81 -12.36 8.38 11.37
CA GLU A 81 -12.02 6.96 11.36
C GLU A 81 -12.49 6.28 10.08
N MET A 82 -11.64 5.44 9.52
CA MET A 82 -11.95 4.48 8.46
C MET A 82 -11.40 3.10 8.83
N SER A 83 -11.92 2.07 8.18
CA SER A 83 -11.52 0.69 8.44
C SER A 83 -11.35 -0.12 7.15
N PHE A 84 -10.51 -1.14 7.24
CA PHE A 84 -10.39 -2.19 6.22
C PHE A 84 -10.34 -3.56 6.88
N SER A 85 -11.20 -4.48 6.41
CA SER A 85 -11.21 -5.87 6.89
C SER A 85 -10.38 -6.73 5.95
N LEU A 86 -9.29 -7.31 6.46
CA LEU A 86 -8.52 -8.29 5.70
C LEU A 86 -9.40 -9.51 5.37
N THR A 87 -9.34 -9.96 4.13
CA THR A 87 -10.08 -11.13 3.67
C THR A 87 -9.45 -12.40 4.22
N PRO A 88 -10.14 -13.18 5.08
CA PRO A 88 -9.64 -14.48 5.47
C PRO A 88 -9.51 -15.40 4.27
N SER A 89 -8.41 -16.14 4.15
CA SER A 89 -8.31 -17.20 3.14
C SER A 89 -9.49 -18.20 3.30
N PRO A 90 -10.07 -18.73 2.20
CA PRO A 90 -11.12 -19.77 2.28
C PRO A 90 -10.74 -20.97 3.14
N SER A 91 -9.45 -21.30 3.24
CA SER A 91 -8.92 -22.31 4.17
C SER A 91 -9.04 -21.90 5.65
N LEU A 92 -9.09 -20.59 5.94
CA LEU A 92 -9.27 -20.05 7.29
C LEU A 92 -10.72 -20.15 7.76
N LEU A 93 -11.69 -20.02 6.87
CA LEU A 93 -13.11 -20.10 7.18
C LEU A 93 -13.55 -21.51 7.59
N ARG A 94 -12.80 -22.56 7.22
CA ARG A 94 -13.12 -23.96 7.56
C ARG A 94 -12.61 -24.40 8.95
N SER A 95 -11.70 -23.68 9.57
CA SER A 95 -11.08 -24.05 10.86
C SER A 95 -11.48 -23.16 12.04
N ALA A 96 -12.21 -22.09 11.80
CA ALA A 96 -12.60 -21.14 12.83
C ALA A 96 -14.01 -21.45 13.37
N SER A 97 -14.08 -22.39 14.31
CA SER A 97 -15.17 -22.48 15.29
C SER A 97 -14.80 -21.71 16.58
N GLY A 98 -14.26 -20.51 16.44
CA GLY A 98 -13.88 -19.67 17.58
C GLY A 98 -13.51 -18.26 17.12
N ASP A 99 -14.21 -17.28 17.64
CA ASP A 99 -13.93 -15.85 17.54
C ASP A 99 -12.51 -15.53 18.01
N ALA A 100 -11.55 -15.40 17.10
CA ALA A 100 -10.27 -14.82 17.42
C ALA A 100 -9.69 -14.10 16.21
N SER A 101 -10.20 -12.90 15.91
CA SER A 101 -9.38 -11.86 15.30
C SER A 101 -8.32 -11.48 16.34
N PRO A 102 -7.00 -11.49 16.03
CA PRO A 102 -5.96 -10.99 16.94
C PRO A 102 -6.18 -9.53 17.32
N THR A 103 -6.97 -8.80 16.53
CA THR A 103 -7.43 -7.45 16.80
C THR A 103 -8.84 -7.52 17.36
N GLY A 104 -9.06 -7.22 18.62
CA GLY A 104 -10.37 -7.21 19.26
C GLY A 104 -11.43 -6.30 18.58
N ARG A 105 -11.12 -5.66 17.46
CA ARG A 105 -11.99 -4.80 16.65
C ARG A 105 -12.28 -5.32 15.24
N GLY A 106 -11.72 -6.46 14.80
CA GLY A 106 -12.10 -7.12 13.53
C GLY A 106 -11.60 -6.44 12.25
N GLY A 107 -10.47 -5.70 12.27
CA GLY A 107 -9.89 -5.06 11.06
C GLY A 107 -8.79 -4.07 11.37
N ILE A 108 -8.24 -3.47 10.33
CA ILE A 108 -7.31 -2.34 10.42
C ILE A 108 -8.16 -1.07 10.49
N HIS A 109 -7.99 -0.29 11.57
CA HIS A 109 -8.61 1.01 11.77
C HIS A 109 -7.59 2.11 11.60
N PHE A 110 -7.96 3.21 10.98
CA PHE A 110 -7.03 4.30 10.71
C PHE A 110 -7.72 5.65 10.59
N TRP A 111 -6.96 6.68 10.85
CA TRP A 111 -7.39 8.06 10.64
C TRP A 111 -7.20 8.45 9.18
N ALA A 112 -8.25 8.96 8.56
CA ALA A 112 -8.18 9.73 7.32
C ALA A 112 -8.27 11.21 7.65
N MET A 113 -7.59 12.05 6.85
CA MET A 113 -7.65 13.51 6.97
C MET A 113 -7.26 14.17 5.65
N THR A 114 -7.74 15.37 5.41
CA THR A 114 -7.24 16.19 4.30
C THR A 114 -5.80 16.63 4.60
N THR A 115 -4.91 16.43 3.64
CA THR A 115 -3.52 16.87 3.74
C THR A 115 -3.30 18.11 2.87
N PRO A 116 -2.18 18.85 3.03
CA PRO A 116 -1.82 19.92 2.09
C PRO A 116 -1.68 19.44 0.64
N GLY A 117 -1.42 18.14 0.42
CA GLY A 117 -1.51 17.49 -0.87
C GLY A 117 -2.91 16.95 -1.15
N ARG A 118 -3.07 16.28 -2.31
CA ARG A 118 -4.34 15.69 -2.72
C ARG A 118 -4.68 14.36 -2.03
N HIS A 119 -3.81 13.83 -1.16
CA HIS A 119 -3.98 12.53 -0.52
C HIS A 119 -4.69 12.67 0.83
N LEU A 120 -5.42 11.62 1.22
CA LEU A 120 -6.24 11.59 2.44
C LEU A 120 -5.67 10.63 3.51
N GLY A 121 -4.39 10.25 3.39
CA GLY A 121 -3.73 9.34 4.32
C GLY A 121 -3.81 7.86 3.92
N VAL A 122 -4.50 7.53 2.85
CA VAL A 122 -4.67 6.16 2.36
C VAL A 122 -4.65 6.12 0.85
N PHE A 123 -4.13 5.02 0.32
CA PHE A 123 -4.19 4.61 -1.08
C PHE A 123 -5.00 3.31 -1.13
N PRO A 124 -6.32 3.38 -1.40
CA PRO A 124 -7.21 2.23 -1.23
C PRO A 124 -6.86 1.04 -2.12
N GLU A 125 -6.32 1.29 -3.30
CA GLU A 125 -5.95 0.28 -4.29
C GLU A 125 -4.89 -0.71 -3.81
N VAL A 126 -3.96 -0.28 -2.93
CA VAL A 126 -2.91 -1.18 -2.42
C VAL A 126 -3.42 -2.24 -1.45
N ALA A 127 -4.66 -2.14 -1.00
CA ALA A 127 -5.27 -3.14 -0.12
C ALA A 127 -5.36 -4.53 -0.78
N ALA A 128 -5.34 -4.61 -2.12
CA ALA A 128 -5.19 -5.87 -2.84
C ALA A 128 -3.88 -6.61 -2.49
N HIS A 129 -2.82 -5.88 -2.17
CA HIS A 129 -1.57 -6.45 -1.68
C HIS A 129 -1.65 -6.86 -0.21
N TRP A 130 -2.41 -6.11 0.62
CA TRP A 130 -2.56 -6.44 2.04
C TRP A 130 -3.20 -7.81 2.22
N ASP A 131 -4.29 -8.08 1.51
CA ASP A 131 -4.94 -9.39 1.50
C ASP A 131 -4.00 -10.49 1.01
N TRP A 132 -3.24 -10.22 -0.06
CA TRP A 132 -2.35 -11.19 -0.65
C TRP A 132 -1.22 -11.61 0.30
N PHE A 133 -0.43 -10.67 0.83
CA PHE A 133 0.67 -11.03 1.71
C PHE A 133 0.19 -11.49 3.10
N ALA A 134 -0.95 -10.98 3.61
CA ALA A 134 -1.53 -11.48 4.85
C ALA A 134 -1.92 -12.96 4.74
N ASN A 135 -2.42 -13.40 3.58
CA ASN A 135 -2.70 -14.80 3.34
C ASN A 135 -1.43 -15.68 3.30
N LEU A 136 -0.32 -15.16 2.74
CA LEU A 136 0.98 -15.85 2.77
C LEU A 136 1.50 -15.98 4.20
N LEU A 137 1.51 -14.88 4.96
CA LEU A 137 1.94 -14.83 6.36
C LEU A 137 1.13 -15.77 7.26
N ASN A 138 -0.19 -15.77 7.12
CA ASN A 138 -1.09 -16.65 7.88
C ASN A 138 -0.84 -18.14 7.59
N ARG A 139 -0.48 -18.51 6.37
CA ARG A 139 -0.12 -19.90 6.01
C ARG A 139 1.19 -20.31 6.69
N GLU A 140 2.22 -19.47 6.61
CA GLU A 140 3.54 -19.74 7.18
C GLU A 140 3.49 -19.86 8.69
N ALA A 141 2.81 -18.94 9.38
CA ALA A 141 2.65 -18.95 10.83
C ALA A 141 2.01 -20.28 11.36
N ARG A 142 1.20 -20.96 10.54
CA ARG A 142 0.58 -22.24 10.90
C ARG A 142 1.47 -23.44 10.65
N GLN A 143 2.30 -23.38 9.62
CA GLN A 143 3.09 -24.54 9.18
C GLN A 143 4.38 -24.71 9.99
N GLU A 144 5.08 -23.61 10.28
CA GLU A 144 6.43 -23.68 10.83
C GLU A 144 6.60 -23.09 12.24
N HIS A 145 5.58 -22.43 12.83
CA HIS A 145 5.68 -21.68 14.09
C HIS A 145 6.88 -20.72 14.14
N LYS A 146 7.32 -20.26 12.97
CA LYS A 146 8.50 -19.40 12.81
C LYS A 146 8.06 -17.93 12.86
N GLU A 147 8.82 -17.11 13.59
CA GLU A 147 8.67 -15.66 13.54
C GLU A 147 9.06 -15.16 12.14
N VAL A 148 8.10 -14.50 11.44
CA VAL A 148 8.29 -13.95 10.10
C VAL A 148 8.63 -12.47 10.20
N ASN A 149 9.78 -12.07 9.68
CA ASN A 149 10.26 -10.69 9.70
C ASN A 149 9.93 -10.01 8.36
N VAL A 150 9.20 -8.89 8.41
CA VAL A 150 8.81 -8.10 7.24
C VAL A 150 9.41 -6.71 7.30
N LEU A 151 9.97 -6.26 6.18
CA LEU A 151 10.45 -4.90 5.98
C LEU A 151 9.45 -4.13 5.11
N ASN A 152 8.92 -3.02 5.64
CA ASN A 152 8.06 -2.10 4.88
C ASN A 152 8.79 -0.78 4.68
N LEU A 153 9.14 -0.47 3.42
CA LEU A 153 9.84 0.74 3.00
C LEU A 153 8.87 1.72 2.34
N PHE A 154 9.03 3.01 2.62
CA PHE A 154 8.09 4.07 2.24
C PHE A 154 6.71 3.81 2.86
N GLY A 155 6.71 3.38 4.11
CA GLY A 155 5.53 2.80 4.77
C GLY A 155 4.41 3.80 5.07
N TYR A 156 4.62 5.11 4.87
CA TYR A 156 3.66 6.21 4.99
C TYR A 156 2.86 6.13 6.31
N THR A 157 1.52 6.08 6.24
CA THR A 157 0.62 6.00 7.40
C THR A 157 0.49 4.60 8.02
N GLY A 158 1.30 3.63 7.54
CA GLY A 158 1.50 2.35 8.18
C GLY A 158 0.47 1.27 7.87
N LEU A 159 -0.48 1.46 6.96
CA LEU A 159 -1.56 0.49 6.77
C LEU A 159 -1.08 -0.88 6.30
N ALA A 160 -0.10 -0.93 5.39
CA ALA A 160 0.55 -2.19 5.00
C ALA A 160 1.29 -2.86 6.17
N THR A 161 1.91 -2.06 7.06
CA THR A 161 2.55 -2.54 8.30
C THR A 161 1.51 -3.18 9.22
N LEU A 162 0.37 -2.51 9.42
CA LEU A 162 -0.71 -3.03 10.28
C LEU A 162 -1.32 -4.31 9.70
N ALA A 163 -1.47 -4.40 8.36
CA ALA A 163 -1.91 -5.61 7.69
C ALA A 163 -0.96 -6.78 7.94
N ALA A 164 0.35 -6.56 7.79
CA ALA A 164 1.35 -7.61 8.01
C ALA A 164 1.42 -8.05 9.49
N VAL A 165 1.37 -7.10 10.43
CA VAL A 165 1.37 -7.41 11.87
C VAL A 165 0.09 -8.14 12.28
N SER A 166 -1.07 -7.76 11.75
CA SER A 166 -2.34 -8.47 12.00
C SER A 166 -2.31 -9.92 11.52
N ALA A 167 -1.47 -10.22 10.53
CA ALA A 167 -1.22 -11.57 10.03
C ALA A 167 -0.09 -12.31 10.77
N GLY A 168 0.43 -11.76 11.89
CA GLY A 168 1.40 -12.39 12.78
C GLY A 168 2.87 -12.09 12.47
N ALA A 169 3.17 -11.17 11.55
CA ALA A 169 4.54 -10.81 11.26
C ALA A 169 5.13 -9.83 12.30
N LYS A 170 6.46 -9.86 12.46
CA LYS A 170 7.22 -8.77 13.06
C LYS A 170 7.67 -7.81 11.97
N VAL A 171 7.35 -6.53 12.12
CA VAL A 171 7.53 -5.56 11.04
C VAL A 171 8.53 -4.47 11.38
N THR A 172 9.47 -4.21 10.48
CA THR A 172 10.27 -2.99 10.49
C THR A 172 9.66 -2.01 9.48
N HIS A 173 9.09 -0.92 9.98
CA HIS A 173 8.49 0.15 9.20
C HIS A 173 9.49 1.29 9.04
N VAL A 174 9.74 1.71 7.80
CA VAL A 174 10.66 2.78 7.46
C VAL A 174 9.96 3.82 6.59
N ASP A 175 9.95 5.06 7.04
CA ASP A 175 9.51 6.21 6.24
C ASP A 175 10.38 7.43 6.54
N ALA A 176 10.62 8.28 5.55
CA ALA A 176 11.43 9.49 5.70
C ALA A 176 10.72 10.59 6.49
N SER A 177 9.39 10.57 6.52
CA SER A 177 8.55 11.58 7.16
C SER A 177 8.24 11.22 8.61
N LYS A 178 8.76 12.00 9.55
CA LYS A 178 8.40 11.87 10.97
C LYS A 178 6.89 12.00 11.20
N LYS A 179 6.21 12.87 10.42
CA LYS A 179 4.74 13.04 10.53
C LYS A 179 4.02 11.76 10.11
N SER A 180 4.44 11.13 9.01
CA SER A 180 3.87 9.86 8.54
C SER A 180 4.04 8.75 9.56
N VAL A 181 5.25 8.61 10.13
CA VAL A 181 5.53 7.61 11.18
C VAL A 181 4.72 7.87 12.46
N SER A 182 4.53 9.14 12.84
CA SER A 182 3.65 9.47 13.99
C SER A 182 2.20 9.10 13.72
N TRP A 183 1.70 9.40 12.52
CA TRP A 183 0.36 9.01 12.09
C TRP A 183 0.19 7.48 12.05
N ALA A 184 1.21 6.76 11.55
CA ALA A 184 1.21 5.31 11.54
C ALA A 184 1.09 4.69 12.94
N ARG A 185 1.72 5.29 13.95
CA ARG A 185 1.60 4.87 15.36
C ARG A 185 0.19 5.14 15.91
N GLU A 186 -0.41 6.29 15.59
CA GLU A 186 -1.79 6.57 15.97
C GLU A 186 -2.76 5.55 15.34
N ASN A 187 -2.51 5.13 14.08
CA ASN A 187 -3.27 4.08 13.43
C ASN A 187 -3.05 2.70 14.09
N GLN A 188 -1.84 2.41 14.59
CA GLN A 188 -1.56 1.21 15.38
C GLN A 188 -2.42 1.17 16.64
N GLU A 189 -2.46 2.27 17.39
CA GLU A 189 -3.26 2.39 18.62
C GLU A 189 -4.76 2.25 18.31
N LEU A 190 -5.25 2.96 17.27
CA LEU A 190 -6.65 2.91 16.85
C LEU A 190 -7.08 1.49 16.43
N SER A 191 -6.18 0.73 15.82
CA SER A 191 -6.41 -0.66 15.43
C SER A 191 -6.36 -1.65 16.60
N GLY A 192 -6.03 -1.20 17.83
CA GLY A 192 -5.86 -2.08 18.99
C GLY A 192 -4.62 -2.97 18.93
N LEU A 193 -3.59 -2.53 18.22
CA LEU A 193 -2.34 -3.26 17.96
C LEU A 193 -1.14 -2.67 18.72
N SER A 194 -1.37 -1.98 19.84
CA SER A 194 -0.32 -1.26 20.57
C SER A 194 0.86 -2.15 21.00
N ASP A 195 0.59 -3.42 21.34
CA ASP A 195 1.61 -4.40 21.76
C ASP A 195 2.22 -5.19 20.59
N ALA A 196 1.78 -4.92 19.36
CA ALA A 196 2.27 -5.63 18.18
C ALA A 196 3.74 -5.30 17.88
N PRO A 197 4.54 -6.29 17.42
CA PRO A 197 5.99 -6.14 17.26
C PRO A 197 6.35 -5.30 16.03
N ILE A 198 6.28 -3.98 16.16
CA ILE A 198 6.62 -3.03 15.09
C ILE A 198 7.83 -2.19 15.50
N ARG A 199 8.86 -2.20 14.66
CA ARG A 199 10.02 -1.31 14.76
C ARG A 199 9.81 -0.09 13.86
N TRP A 200 9.50 1.06 14.44
CA TRP A 200 9.26 2.31 13.74
C TRP A 200 10.56 3.09 13.49
N ILE A 201 10.86 3.40 12.23
CA ILE A 201 12.10 4.06 11.81
C ILE A 201 11.77 5.29 10.96
N VAL A 202 12.35 6.43 11.32
CA VAL A 202 12.37 7.64 10.50
C VAL A 202 13.73 7.73 9.82
N ASP A 203 13.84 7.35 8.55
CA ASP A 203 15.11 7.32 7.80
C ASP A 203 14.88 7.31 6.28
N ASP A 204 15.95 7.58 5.53
CA ASP A 204 16.02 7.31 4.10
C ASP A 204 16.03 5.79 3.85
N ALA A 205 15.14 5.32 2.99
CA ALA A 205 14.93 3.89 2.75
C ALA A 205 16.18 3.19 2.24
N LEU A 206 16.88 3.77 1.23
CA LEU A 206 18.08 3.18 0.66
C LEU A 206 19.22 3.09 1.68
N LYS A 207 19.49 4.18 2.39
CA LYS A 207 20.51 4.20 3.44
C LYS A 207 20.20 3.22 4.57
N PHE A 208 18.93 3.13 4.96
CA PHE A 208 18.49 2.17 5.97
C PHE A 208 18.79 0.73 5.54
N VAL A 209 18.33 0.32 4.36
CA VAL A 209 18.54 -1.06 3.88
C VAL A 209 20.01 -1.40 3.70
N GLN A 210 20.82 -0.47 3.16
CA GLN A 210 22.26 -0.65 3.05
C GLN A 210 22.94 -0.87 4.41
N ARG A 211 22.44 -0.24 5.50
CA ARG A 211 22.95 -0.51 6.85
C ARG A 211 22.51 -1.86 7.38
N GLU A 212 21.25 -2.26 7.16
CA GLU A 212 20.75 -3.58 7.56
C GLU A 212 21.52 -4.69 6.81
N ALA A 213 21.79 -4.51 5.50
CA ALA A 213 22.60 -5.45 4.72
C ALA A 213 24.02 -5.64 5.32
N ARG A 214 24.70 -4.51 5.65
CA ARG A 214 26.03 -4.58 6.30
C ARG A 214 26.01 -5.24 7.69
N ARG A 215 24.88 -5.20 8.39
CA ARG A 215 24.68 -5.85 9.69
C ARG A 215 24.26 -7.31 9.59
N GLY A 216 24.02 -7.81 8.38
CA GLY A 216 23.54 -9.16 8.14
C GLY A 216 22.09 -9.39 8.59
N VAL A 217 21.29 -8.33 8.75
CA VAL A 217 19.86 -8.45 9.10
C VAL A 217 19.10 -9.03 7.93
N LYS A 218 18.19 -9.96 8.22
CA LYS A 218 17.43 -10.71 7.22
C LYS A 218 15.91 -10.52 7.41
N TYR A 219 15.20 -10.46 6.28
CA TYR A 219 13.75 -10.34 6.20
C TYR A 219 13.19 -11.43 5.31
N ASP A 220 12.03 -11.95 5.70
CA ASP A 220 11.30 -12.99 4.96
C ASP A 220 10.31 -12.36 3.96
N GLY A 221 9.89 -11.13 4.21
CA GLY A 221 9.02 -10.36 3.31
C GLY A 221 9.48 -8.91 3.16
N ILE A 222 9.35 -8.33 1.95
CA ILE A 222 9.68 -6.93 1.69
C ILE A 222 8.53 -6.26 0.95
N ILE A 223 8.09 -5.11 1.46
CA ILE A 223 7.08 -4.24 0.86
C ILE A 223 7.76 -2.94 0.43
N LEU A 224 7.58 -2.55 -0.83
CA LEU A 224 8.18 -1.38 -1.46
C LEU A 224 7.08 -0.53 -2.11
N ASP A 225 6.91 0.69 -1.64
CA ASP A 225 5.96 1.66 -2.23
C ASP A 225 6.63 3.02 -2.48
N PRO A 226 7.70 3.04 -3.30
CA PRO A 226 8.48 4.24 -3.51
C PRO A 226 7.71 5.32 -4.30
N PRO A 227 7.80 6.59 -3.88
CA PRO A 227 7.27 7.69 -4.67
C PRO A 227 8.11 7.90 -5.93
N LYS A 228 7.56 8.61 -6.93
CA LYS A 228 8.32 9.04 -8.11
C LYS A 228 9.51 9.91 -7.71
N PHE A 229 9.28 10.88 -6.81
CA PHE A 229 10.28 11.76 -6.20
C PHE A 229 10.05 11.86 -4.70
N GLY A 230 11.12 12.07 -3.94
CA GLY A 230 11.04 12.27 -2.50
C GLY A 230 12.32 12.88 -1.93
N ARG A 231 12.25 13.24 -0.65
CA ARG A 231 13.41 13.69 0.13
C ARG A 231 13.49 12.89 1.43
N GLY A 232 14.69 12.42 1.71
CA GLY A 232 15.02 11.83 3.00
C GLY A 232 15.08 12.87 4.12
N PRO A 233 15.11 12.43 5.39
CA PRO A 233 15.07 13.32 6.56
C PRO A 233 16.29 14.22 6.71
N LYS A 234 17.38 13.94 6.00
CA LYS A 234 18.62 14.74 5.98
C LYS A 234 18.89 15.39 4.62
N GLY A 235 17.82 15.50 3.77
CA GLY A 235 17.91 16.11 2.46
C GLY A 235 18.34 15.15 1.33
N GLU A 236 18.40 13.85 1.60
CA GLU A 236 18.61 12.84 0.56
C GLU A 236 17.59 13.01 -0.56
N VAL A 237 18.02 12.80 -1.82
CA VAL A 237 17.13 12.90 -2.98
C VAL A 237 16.79 11.50 -3.46
N TRP A 238 15.50 11.21 -3.46
CA TRP A 238 14.95 10.01 -4.09
C TRP A 238 14.40 10.37 -5.47
N GLU A 239 14.84 9.64 -6.48
CA GLU A 239 14.31 9.66 -7.85
C GLU A 239 14.16 8.20 -8.30
N VAL A 240 12.93 7.75 -8.58
CA VAL A 240 12.64 6.32 -8.75
C VAL A 240 13.53 5.63 -9.78
N TYR A 241 13.74 6.22 -10.96
CA TYR A 241 14.53 5.59 -12.02
C TYR A 241 16.03 5.45 -11.70
N LYS A 242 16.56 6.30 -10.82
CA LYS A 242 17.96 6.26 -10.39
C LYS A 242 18.14 5.44 -9.10
N SER A 243 17.16 5.54 -8.21
CA SER A 243 17.31 5.03 -6.84
C SER A 243 16.72 3.63 -6.66
N LEU A 244 15.78 3.21 -7.52
CA LEU A 244 15.18 1.88 -7.43
C LEU A 244 16.18 0.74 -7.67
N PRO A 245 17.04 0.75 -8.71
CA PRO A 245 17.99 -0.34 -8.91
C PRO A 245 18.91 -0.59 -7.71
N PRO A 246 19.63 0.41 -7.16
CA PRO A 246 20.46 0.18 -5.97
C PRO A 246 19.66 -0.17 -4.72
N LEU A 247 18.37 0.24 -4.62
CA LEU A 247 17.49 -0.18 -3.54
C LEU A 247 17.16 -1.67 -3.64
N LEU A 248 16.79 -2.17 -4.83
CA LEU A 248 16.49 -3.60 -5.05
C LEU A 248 17.72 -4.48 -4.77
N GLU A 249 18.93 -4.03 -5.16
CA GLU A 249 20.17 -4.72 -4.84
C GLU A 249 20.40 -4.80 -3.32
N ALA A 250 20.21 -3.69 -2.60
CA ALA A 250 20.33 -3.66 -1.14
C ALA A 250 19.25 -4.53 -0.46
N CYS A 251 18.01 -4.50 -0.97
CA CYS A 251 16.93 -5.36 -0.49
C CYS A 251 17.25 -6.83 -0.70
N ARG A 252 17.80 -7.22 -1.86
CA ARG A 252 18.24 -8.60 -2.11
C ARG A 252 19.23 -9.07 -1.04
N ALA A 253 20.19 -8.24 -0.66
CA ALA A 253 21.16 -8.56 0.38
C ALA A 253 20.52 -8.75 1.78
N CYS A 254 19.32 -8.21 1.99
CA CYS A 254 18.55 -8.34 3.22
C CYS A 254 17.51 -9.47 3.18
N LEU A 255 17.31 -10.19 2.08
CA LEU A 255 16.43 -11.35 2.05
C LEU A 255 16.99 -12.51 2.87
N SER A 256 16.10 -13.23 3.56
CA SER A 256 16.46 -14.51 4.20
C SER A 256 16.76 -15.57 3.14
N ASP A 257 17.29 -16.70 3.56
CA ASP A 257 17.60 -17.82 2.63
C ASP A 257 16.31 -18.41 2.01
N ASN A 258 15.18 -18.26 2.69
CA ASN A 258 13.87 -18.72 2.26
C ASN A 258 12.83 -17.60 2.37
N PRO A 259 12.91 -16.55 1.52
CA PRO A 259 11.97 -15.45 1.57
C PRO A 259 10.58 -15.91 1.15
N LEU A 260 9.56 -15.26 1.67
CA LEU A 260 8.14 -15.54 1.37
C LEU A 260 7.61 -14.69 0.25
N PHE A 261 7.88 -13.38 0.29
CA PHE A 261 7.37 -12.46 -0.71
C PHE A 261 8.20 -11.18 -0.85
N VAL A 262 8.10 -10.57 -2.02
CA VAL A 262 8.49 -9.18 -2.29
C VAL A 262 7.38 -8.54 -3.09
N VAL A 263 6.95 -7.33 -2.72
CA VAL A 263 5.98 -6.56 -3.50
C VAL A 263 6.50 -5.14 -3.73
N THR A 264 6.35 -4.67 -4.96
CA THR A 264 6.72 -3.31 -5.36
C THR A 264 5.55 -2.65 -6.08
N THR A 265 5.11 -1.50 -5.59
CA THR A 265 4.08 -0.66 -6.19
C THR A 265 4.70 0.67 -6.59
N ILE A 266 4.41 1.18 -7.77
CA ILE A 266 4.96 2.46 -8.23
C ILE A 266 3.87 3.30 -8.89
N TYR A 267 3.78 4.55 -8.45
CA TYR A 267 2.80 5.54 -8.91
C TYR A 267 3.40 6.55 -9.88
N ALA A 268 2.55 7.06 -10.77
CA ALA A 268 2.80 8.23 -11.61
C ALA A 268 4.11 8.17 -12.42
N VAL A 269 4.50 6.98 -12.85
CA VAL A 269 5.71 6.74 -13.66
C VAL A 269 5.37 6.41 -15.12
N ARG A 270 6.35 6.55 -16.00
CA ARG A 270 6.26 6.09 -17.39
C ARG A 270 6.68 4.63 -17.58
N ALA A 271 7.19 3.99 -16.51
CA ALA A 271 7.54 2.57 -16.54
C ALA A 271 6.27 1.73 -16.63
N SER A 272 6.31 0.66 -17.44
CA SER A 272 5.25 -0.35 -17.43
C SER A 272 5.50 -1.39 -16.33
N ALA A 273 4.47 -2.16 -15.97
CA ALA A 273 4.60 -3.28 -15.05
C ALA A 273 5.66 -4.30 -15.51
N ILE A 274 5.88 -4.46 -16.82
CA ILE A 274 6.92 -5.33 -17.40
C ILE A 274 8.31 -4.94 -16.90
N HIS A 275 8.63 -3.65 -16.90
CA HIS A 275 9.97 -3.18 -16.47
C HIS A 275 10.20 -3.40 -14.97
N ILE A 276 9.15 -3.22 -14.16
CA ILE A 276 9.23 -3.48 -12.72
C ILE A 276 9.39 -4.98 -12.46
N ALA A 277 8.66 -5.81 -13.20
CA ALA A 277 8.77 -7.27 -13.09
C ALA A 277 10.15 -7.79 -13.54
N GLN A 278 10.75 -7.23 -14.58
CA GLN A 278 12.10 -7.58 -14.99
C GLN A 278 13.15 -7.21 -13.93
N ALA A 279 13.01 -6.03 -13.33
CA ALA A 279 13.89 -5.62 -12.21
C ALA A 279 13.72 -6.53 -10.99
N MET A 280 12.50 -6.96 -10.70
CA MET A 280 12.21 -7.93 -9.64
C MET A 280 12.76 -9.33 -9.98
N ASP A 281 12.67 -9.78 -11.23
CA ASP A 281 13.24 -11.05 -11.68
C ASP A 281 14.76 -11.09 -11.47
N ASP A 282 15.44 -9.99 -11.83
CA ASP A 282 16.87 -9.84 -11.57
C ASP A 282 17.19 -9.89 -10.06
N MET A 283 16.40 -9.20 -9.23
CA MET A 283 16.52 -9.23 -7.79
C MET A 283 16.34 -10.64 -7.22
N MET A 284 15.39 -11.41 -7.74
CA MET A 284 14.98 -12.71 -7.18
C MET A 284 15.70 -13.91 -7.82
N LYS A 285 16.68 -13.70 -8.70
CA LYS A 285 17.47 -14.78 -9.30
C LYS A 285 18.04 -15.73 -8.25
N GLY A 286 17.77 -17.04 -8.40
CA GLY A 286 18.23 -18.10 -7.53
C GLY A 286 17.32 -18.45 -6.36
N PHE A 287 16.25 -17.69 -6.10
CA PHE A 287 15.26 -18.03 -5.08
C PHE A 287 14.12 -18.94 -5.59
N GLY A 288 13.97 -19.11 -6.92
CA GLY A 288 12.80 -19.75 -7.50
C GLY A 288 11.56 -18.87 -7.36
N GLY A 289 10.39 -19.50 -7.23
CA GLY A 289 9.15 -18.76 -7.00
C GLY A 289 8.49 -18.21 -8.28
N LYS A 290 7.45 -17.40 -8.07
CA LYS A 290 6.62 -16.84 -9.14
C LYS A 290 6.56 -15.32 -9.05
N ILE A 291 6.69 -14.66 -10.20
CA ILE A 291 6.43 -13.22 -10.34
C ILE A 291 5.07 -13.01 -11.00
N GLU A 292 4.28 -12.15 -10.42
CA GLU A 292 3.04 -11.60 -10.96
C GLU A 292 3.22 -10.09 -11.14
N MET A 293 2.70 -9.53 -12.23
CA MET A 293 2.82 -8.13 -12.57
C MET A 293 1.52 -7.59 -13.18
N GLY A 294 1.30 -6.29 -13.05
CA GLY A 294 0.14 -5.66 -13.66
C GLY A 294 -0.16 -4.29 -13.10
N GLU A 295 -1.43 -3.99 -12.99
CA GLU A 295 -1.92 -2.70 -12.51
C GLU A 295 -2.87 -2.85 -11.33
N LEU A 296 -2.74 -1.96 -10.35
CA LEU A 296 -3.74 -1.76 -9.32
C LEU A 296 -4.84 -0.87 -9.89
N VAL A 297 -6.06 -1.37 -9.86
CA VAL A 297 -7.21 -0.69 -10.44
C VAL A 297 -8.31 -0.49 -9.41
N THR A 298 -9.08 0.56 -9.60
CA THR A 298 -10.31 0.82 -8.84
C THR A 298 -11.48 0.88 -9.80
N ARG A 299 -12.55 0.15 -9.48
CA ARG A 299 -13.77 0.14 -10.28
C ARG A 299 -14.70 1.25 -9.85
N GLU A 300 -15.12 2.11 -10.78
CA GLU A 300 -16.14 3.11 -10.51
C GLU A 300 -17.53 2.48 -10.41
N GLN A 301 -18.35 3.02 -9.52
CA GLN A 301 -19.72 2.53 -9.30
C GLN A 301 -20.68 2.98 -10.41
N SER A 302 -20.44 4.13 -11.01
CA SER A 302 -21.34 4.75 -12.00
C SER A 302 -21.47 3.94 -13.29
N ALA A 303 -20.38 3.65 -13.98
CA ALA A 303 -20.36 2.98 -15.28
C ALA A 303 -19.52 1.70 -15.29
N GLY A 304 -18.96 1.29 -14.14
CA GLY A 304 -18.15 0.06 -14.00
C GLY A 304 -16.79 0.11 -14.66
N ARG A 305 -16.30 1.29 -15.04
CA ARG A 305 -14.97 1.45 -15.65
C ARG A 305 -13.88 1.19 -14.61
N LEU A 306 -12.77 0.65 -15.08
CA LEU A 306 -11.57 0.49 -14.27
C LEU A 306 -10.67 1.72 -14.44
N LEU A 307 -10.28 2.31 -13.33
CA LEU A 307 -9.31 3.39 -13.27
C LEU A 307 -7.99 2.83 -12.74
N SER A 308 -6.95 2.83 -13.57
CA SER A 308 -5.60 2.43 -13.16
C SER A 308 -5.01 3.47 -12.22
N GLN A 309 -4.43 3.01 -11.10
CA GLN A 309 -3.85 3.86 -10.08
C GLN A 309 -2.32 3.71 -10.01
N ALA A 310 -1.82 2.49 -10.15
CA ALA A 310 -0.40 2.18 -10.05
C ALA A 310 -0.02 0.94 -10.85
N VAL A 311 1.25 0.79 -11.18
CA VAL A 311 1.83 -0.46 -11.66
C VAL A 311 2.47 -1.22 -10.51
N TYR A 312 2.45 -2.56 -10.58
CA TYR A 312 3.05 -3.40 -9.57
C TYR A 312 3.82 -4.59 -10.17
N ALA A 313 4.76 -5.09 -9.39
CA ALA A 313 5.26 -6.45 -9.50
C ALA A 313 5.32 -7.05 -8.09
N ARG A 314 4.97 -8.33 -7.96
CA ARG A 314 5.09 -9.08 -6.71
C ARG A 314 5.64 -10.47 -6.98
N TRP A 315 6.56 -10.88 -6.14
CA TRP A 315 7.14 -12.20 -6.13
C TRP A 315 6.69 -12.95 -4.88
N SER A 316 6.41 -14.24 -5.01
CA SER A 316 6.25 -15.15 -3.88
C SER A 316 7.03 -16.42 -4.13
N SER A 317 7.50 -17.05 -3.03
CA SER A 317 8.01 -18.42 -3.09
C SER A 317 6.92 -19.31 -3.65
N ASP A 318 7.29 -20.33 -4.44
CA ASP A 318 6.33 -21.34 -4.87
C ASP A 318 5.65 -21.97 -3.65
N ASP A 319 4.36 -22.32 -3.80
CA ASP A 319 3.67 -23.14 -2.81
C ASP A 319 4.51 -24.42 -2.61
N ARG A 320 5.33 -24.43 -1.57
CA ARG A 320 5.95 -25.66 -1.12
C ARG A 320 4.81 -26.53 -0.63
N ARG A 321 4.47 -27.50 -1.47
CA ARG A 321 3.45 -28.51 -1.22
C ARG A 321 3.86 -29.39 -0.04
#